data_b07946663e6dd5baf2f696e27957fe5b
#
_entry.id   b07946663e6dd5baf2f696e27957fe5b
#
_cell.length_a   1.000
_cell.length_b   1.000
_cell.length_c   1.000
_cell.angle_alpha   90.00
_cell.angle_beta   90.00
_cell.angle_gamma   90.00
#
_symmetry.space_group_name_H-M   'P 1'
#
loop_
_entity.id
_entity.type
_entity.pdbx_description
1 polymer ?
#
loop_
_entity_poly.entity_id
_entity_poly.type
_entity_poly.pdbx_seq_one_letter_code
_entity_poly.pdbx_strand_id
1 'polypeptide(L)'
;MPSLYELLPRRRHRSIIDEEGRALDPLSITIWEDNEWGPFAPEEDMTLQILLPKVSDQQDRLSLMKEQMKKHMNSASQFQRAIDLDADPPPGLNLWLFAGKSKDTPSRLRKDVNGEWNLGSEVLGDGVVLSESALMNDSFGSQDSTSNADGPIGWSGVIFLFSDHLDLAGNPEFIVNLDHILDTNSGGKPSMKTRQSSNTPTMF
;
A
#
# COMPACT_ATOMS: atom_id res chain seq x y z
N MET A 1 -14.02 1.66 10.93
CA MET A 1 -13.26 0.40 10.76
C MET A 1 -11.79 0.69 11.08
N PRO A 2 -11.20 0.07 12.12
CA PRO A 2 -9.81 0.36 12.54
C PRO A 2 -8.78 0.12 11.43
N SER A 3 -8.96 -0.94 10.66
CA SER A 3 -8.06 -1.37 9.59
C SER A 3 -7.80 -0.34 8.48
N LEU A 4 -8.72 0.60 8.25
CA LEU A 4 -8.49 1.66 7.27
C LEU A 4 -7.34 2.59 7.69
N TYR A 5 -7.19 2.84 8.99
CA TYR A 5 -6.10 3.67 9.50
C TYR A 5 -4.74 2.96 9.43
N GLU A 6 -4.73 1.63 9.44
CA GLU A 6 -3.51 0.83 9.27
C GLU A 6 -2.92 0.95 7.86
N LEU A 7 -3.76 1.26 6.86
CA LEU A 7 -3.37 1.47 5.47
C LEU A 7 -2.86 2.90 5.19
N LEU A 8 -3.01 3.83 6.13
CA LEU A 8 -2.53 5.19 5.93
C LEU A 8 -1.01 5.23 5.78
N PRO A 9 -0.48 6.09 4.90
CA PRO A 9 0.96 6.20 4.69
C PRO A 9 1.66 6.72 5.96
N ARG A 10 2.89 6.30 6.17
CA ARG A 10 3.72 6.79 7.27
C ARG A 10 4.29 8.17 6.94
N ARG A 11 4.41 9.02 7.96
CA ARG A 11 4.99 10.37 7.81
C ARG A 11 6.37 10.35 7.12
N ARG A 12 7.21 9.34 7.40
CA ARG A 12 8.54 9.20 6.81
C ARG A 12 8.51 9.06 5.28
N HIS A 13 7.45 8.51 4.71
CA HIS A 13 7.28 8.37 3.26
C HIS A 13 6.95 9.71 2.57
N ARG A 14 6.63 10.76 3.35
CA ARG A 14 6.32 12.09 2.82
C ARG A 14 5.22 12.06 1.75
N SER A 15 4.26 11.15 1.91
CA SER A 15 3.16 10.97 0.95
C SER A 15 2.10 12.07 1.07
N ILE A 16 2.05 12.78 2.20
CA ILE A 16 1.18 13.94 2.40
C ILE A 16 2.08 15.10 2.83
N ILE A 17 2.03 16.19 2.07
CA ILE A 17 2.87 17.37 2.32
C ILE A 17 2.04 18.66 2.26
N ASP A 18 2.35 19.58 3.15
CA ASP A 18 1.72 20.90 3.18
C ASP A 18 2.33 21.88 2.15
N GLU A 19 1.84 23.12 2.15
CA GLU A 19 2.27 24.19 1.28
C GLU A 19 3.74 24.58 1.46
N GLU A 20 4.30 24.38 2.65
CA GLU A 20 5.72 24.61 2.94
C GLU A 20 6.59 23.37 2.63
N GLY A 21 6.01 22.28 2.16
CA GLY A 21 6.70 21.04 1.85
C GLY A 21 7.03 20.18 3.07
N ARG A 22 6.42 20.44 4.24
CA ARG A 22 6.57 19.62 5.45
C ARG A 22 5.71 18.37 5.34
N ALA A 23 6.27 17.23 5.75
CA ALA A 23 5.51 15.99 5.80
C ALA A 23 4.48 16.01 6.93
N LEU A 24 3.23 15.76 6.61
CA LEU A 24 2.13 15.60 7.56
C LEU A 24 2.00 14.13 7.98
N ASP A 25 1.62 13.92 9.25
CA ASP A 25 1.37 12.59 9.78
C ASP A 25 -0.14 12.29 9.74
N PRO A 26 -0.62 11.41 8.86
CA PRO A 26 -2.03 11.09 8.76
C PRO A 26 -2.58 10.32 9.98
N LEU A 27 -1.71 9.85 10.88
CA LEU A 27 -2.12 9.28 12.18
C LEU A 27 -2.20 10.33 13.30
N SER A 28 -2.00 11.61 12.99
CA SER A 28 -2.23 12.72 13.91
C SER A 28 -3.65 13.28 13.75
N ILE A 29 -4.47 13.18 14.78
CA ILE A 29 -5.83 13.72 14.77
C ILE A 29 -5.88 15.22 14.47
N THR A 30 -4.86 15.97 14.92
CA THR A 30 -4.75 17.41 14.69
C THR A 30 -4.70 17.74 13.20
N ILE A 31 -4.01 16.91 12.41
CA ILE A 31 -3.94 17.11 10.95
C ILE A 31 -5.33 17.00 10.31
N TRP A 32 -6.17 16.10 10.80
CA TRP A 32 -7.55 15.95 10.31
C TRP A 32 -8.42 17.13 10.70
N GLU A 33 -8.25 17.64 11.93
CA GLU A 33 -8.97 18.83 12.40
C GLU A 33 -8.56 20.08 11.63
N ASP A 34 -7.25 20.34 11.51
CA ASP A 34 -6.71 21.55 10.88
C ASP A 34 -7.02 21.60 9.37
N ASN A 35 -7.25 20.48 8.73
CA ASN A 35 -7.57 20.38 7.31
C ASN A 35 -9.03 20.01 7.04
N GLU A 36 -9.87 19.97 8.06
CA GLU A 36 -11.30 19.64 7.96
C GLU A 36 -11.56 18.32 7.22
N TRP A 37 -10.76 17.29 7.52
CA TRP A 37 -10.88 15.99 6.85
C TRP A 37 -11.84 15.05 7.58
N GLY A 38 -12.55 14.23 6.79
CA GLY A 38 -13.46 13.22 7.29
C GLY A 38 -14.54 13.82 8.21
N PRO A 39 -14.70 13.35 9.45
CA PRO A 39 -15.80 13.83 10.33
C PRO A 39 -15.66 15.30 10.74
N PHE A 40 -14.53 15.97 10.46
CA PHE A 40 -14.32 17.39 10.73
C PHE A 40 -14.72 18.28 9.55
N ALA A 41 -15.03 17.69 8.39
CA ALA A 41 -15.54 18.46 7.26
C ALA A 41 -16.93 19.03 7.58
N PRO A 42 -17.19 20.32 7.28
CA PRO A 42 -18.46 20.98 7.66
C PRO A 42 -19.71 20.27 7.13
N GLU A 43 -19.63 19.63 5.96
CA GLU A 43 -20.71 18.90 5.32
C GLU A 43 -21.02 17.53 5.95
N GLU A 44 -20.15 17.00 6.80
CA GLU A 44 -20.27 15.64 7.35
C GLU A 44 -21.18 15.52 8.57
N ASP A 45 -21.74 16.61 9.08
CA ASP A 45 -22.64 16.55 10.24
C ASP A 45 -23.86 15.64 9.99
N MET A 46 -24.41 15.64 8.79
CA MET A 46 -25.52 14.74 8.43
C MET A 46 -25.10 13.26 8.53
N THR A 47 -23.91 12.91 8.07
CA THR A 47 -23.37 11.55 8.21
C THR A 47 -23.18 11.18 9.67
N LEU A 48 -22.67 12.10 10.49
CA LEU A 48 -22.53 11.88 11.94
C LEU A 48 -23.87 11.70 12.65
N GLN A 49 -24.92 12.40 12.25
CA GLN A 49 -26.28 12.19 12.77
C GLN A 49 -26.80 10.78 12.47
N ILE A 50 -26.55 10.28 11.26
CA ILE A 50 -26.95 8.93 10.86
C ILE A 50 -26.16 7.87 11.67
N LEU A 51 -24.87 8.08 11.88
CA LEU A 51 -24.00 7.14 12.60
C LEU A 51 -24.24 7.17 14.12
N LEU A 52 -24.62 8.33 14.67
CA LEU A 52 -24.82 8.57 16.11
C LEU A 52 -26.23 9.13 16.40
N PRO A 53 -27.33 8.42 16.04
CA PRO A 53 -28.68 8.95 16.07
C PRO A 53 -29.19 9.25 17.48
N LYS A 54 -28.54 8.74 18.53
CA LYS A 54 -28.88 8.97 19.93
C LYS A 54 -28.19 10.18 20.55
N VAL A 55 -27.24 10.79 19.80
CA VAL A 55 -26.49 11.96 20.24
C VAL A 55 -27.04 13.18 19.50
N SER A 56 -27.79 14.01 20.16
CA SER A 56 -28.48 15.14 19.53
C SER A 56 -27.56 16.33 19.26
N ASP A 57 -26.57 16.55 20.12
CA ASP A 57 -25.65 17.66 20.00
C ASP A 57 -24.53 17.38 19.04
N GLN A 58 -24.19 18.35 18.17
CA GLN A 58 -23.13 18.21 17.15
C GLN A 58 -21.75 18.13 17.79
N GLN A 59 -21.48 18.91 18.82
CA GLN A 59 -20.16 18.91 19.47
C GLN A 59 -19.90 17.59 20.21
N ASP A 60 -20.97 17.03 20.80
CA ASP A 60 -20.87 15.71 21.43
C ASP A 60 -20.61 14.62 20.39
N ARG A 61 -21.25 14.67 19.20
CA ARG A 61 -20.96 13.74 18.09
C ARG A 61 -19.51 13.84 17.63
N LEU A 62 -19.01 15.04 17.38
CA LEU A 62 -17.63 15.28 16.99
C LEU A 62 -16.64 14.80 18.06
N SER A 63 -16.94 15.06 19.33
CA SER A 63 -16.09 14.62 20.46
C SER A 63 -15.98 13.10 20.52
N LEU A 64 -17.11 12.40 20.37
CA LEU A 64 -17.13 10.93 20.33
C LEU A 64 -16.37 10.37 19.12
N MET A 65 -16.55 10.95 17.94
CA MET A 65 -15.81 10.54 16.75
C MET A 65 -14.31 10.78 16.90
N LYS A 66 -13.93 11.93 17.42
CA LYS A 66 -12.53 12.27 17.72
C LYS A 66 -11.88 11.25 18.65
N GLU A 67 -12.56 10.85 19.72
CA GLU A 67 -12.07 9.82 20.64
C GLU A 67 -11.93 8.45 19.96
N GLN A 68 -12.91 8.05 19.14
CA GLN A 68 -12.82 6.80 18.39
C GLN A 68 -11.68 6.82 17.38
N MET A 69 -11.53 7.91 16.63
CA MET A 69 -10.41 8.08 15.69
C MET A 69 -9.06 7.99 16.40
N LYS A 70 -8.88 8.66 17.54
CA LYS A 70 -7.64 8.56 18.33
C LYS A 70 -7.32 7.12 18.72
N LYS A 71 -8.32 6.34 19.16
CA LYS A 71 -8.14 4.92 19.49
C LYS A 71 -7.67 4.12 18.26
N HIS A 72 -8.32 4.34 17.11
CA HIS A 72 -7.98 3.64 15.87
C HIS A 72 -6.60 4.03 15.33
N MET A 73 -6.27 5.33 15.35
CA MET A 73 -4.95 5.83 14.95
C MET A 73 -3.84 5.31 15.86
N ASN A 74 -4.08 5.22 17.17
CA ASN A 74 -3.13 4.61 18.10
C ASN A 74 -2.91 3.12 17.80
N SER A 75 -3.99 2.37 17.52
CA SER A 75 -3.90 0.96 17.11
C SER A 75 -3.11 0.82 15.80
N ALA A 76 -3.42 1.65 14.81
CA ALA A 76 -2.72 1.67 13.54
C ALA A 76 -1.23 2.01 13.70
N SER A 77 -0.89 2.97 14.56
CA SER A 77 0.51 3.29 14.88
C SER A 77 1.24 2.10 15.51
N GLN A 78 0.59 1.36 16.41
CA GLN A 78 1.18 0.15 17.01
C GLN A 78 1.36 -0.95 15.96
N PHE A 79 0.38 -1.17 15.10
CA PHE A 79 0.46 -2.12 14.00
C PHE A 79 1.60 -1.76 13.03
N GLN A 80 1.67 -0.50 12.60
CA GLN A 80 2.73 -0.03 11.71
C GLN A 80 4.14 -0.20 12.32
N ARG A 81 4.29 0.03 13.63
CA ARG A 81 5.56 -0.23 14.33
C ARG A 81 5.90 -1.72 14.38
N ALA A 82 4.89 -2.58 14.55
CA ALA A 82 5.12 -4.02 14.62
C ALA A 82 5.60 -4.58 13.27
N ILE A 83 5.04 -4.10 12.15
CA ILE A 83 5.48 -4.55 10.82
C ILE A 83 6.78 -3.88 10.33
N ASP A 84 7.27 -2.85 11.04
CA ASP A 84 8.56 -2.20 10.76
C ASP A 84 9.74 -2.91 11.44
N LEU A 85 9.48 -3.91 12.27
CA LEU A 85 10.56 -4.68 12.89
C LEU A 85 11.17 -5.61 11.85
N ASP A 86 12.49 -5.57 11.74
CA ASP A 86 13.24 -6.54 10.95
C ASP A 86 12.93 -7.95 11.43
N ALA A 87 12.54 -8.81 10.52
CA ALA A 87 12.21 -10.18 10.84
C ALA A 87 12.76 -11.13 9.77
N ASP A 88 13.58 -12.07 10.22
CA ASP A 88 13.98 -13.18 9.37
C ASP A 88 12.84 -14.20 9.28
N PRO A 89 12.57 -14.75 8.09
CA PRO A 89 11.63 -15.84 7.95
C PRO A 89 12.05 -17.04 8.82
N PRO A 90 11.12 -17.77 9.44
CA PRO A 90 11.43 -19.02 10.11
C PRO A 90 12.20 -19.97 9.18
N PRO A 91 13.14 -20.77 9.68
CA PRO A 91 13.90 -21.72 8.87
C PRO A 91 12.98 -22.63 8.04
N GLY A 92 13.24 -22.71 6.75
CA GLY A 92 12.43 -23.50 5.81
C GLY A 92 11.20 -22.80 5.24
N LEU A 93 10.94 -21.54 5.61
CA LEU A 93 9.92 -20.71 4.99
C LEU A 93 10.55 -19.81 3.94
N ASN A 94 10.04 -19.88 2.71
CA ASN A 94 10.42 -19.00 1.62
C ASN A 94 9.28 -18.00 1.37
N LEU A 95 9.61 -16.70 1.40
CA LEU A 95 8.65 -15.61 1.16
C LEU A 95 8.85 -15.06 -0.25
N TRP A 96 7.80 -15.05 -1.04
CA TRP A 96 7.81 -14.53 -2.40
C TRP A 96 6.83 -13.38 -2.53
N LEU A 97 7.28 -12.27 -3.10
CA LEU A 97 6.45 -11.12 -3.37
C LEU A 97 6.10 -11.05 -4.86
N PHE A 98 4.80 -10.91 -5.15
CA PHE A 98 4.30 -10.51 -6.46
C PHE A 98 3.74 -9.10 -6.37
N ALA A 99 4.21 -8.19 -7.20
CA ALA A 99 3.75 -6.81 -7.21
C ALA A 99 3.49 -6.32 -8.63
N GLY A 100 2.46 -5.48 -8.80
CA GLY A 100 2.18 -4.84 -10.08
C GLY A 100 3.10 -3.65 -10.34
N LYS A 101 3.52 -3.50 -11.61
CA LYS A 101 4.35 -2.38 -12.08
C LYS A 101 3.98 -1.98 -13.51
N SER A 102 2.70 -1.69 -13.74
CA SER A 102 2.18 -1.40 -15.07
C SER A 102 1.62 0.01 -15.23
N LYS A 103 1.34 0.70 -14.12
CA LYS A 103 0.63 1.99 -14.15
C LYS A 103 1.34 3.06 -13.36
N ASP A 104 1.21 4.27 -13.87
CA ASP A 104 1.51 5.47 -13.08
C ASP A 104 0.53 5.55 -11.91
N THR A 105 1.09 5.61 -10.71
CA THR A 105 0.35 5.57 -9.45
C THR A 105 0.67 6.83 -8.65
N PRO A 106 -0.34 7.58 -8.19
CA PRO A 106 -0.09 8.78 -7.39
C PRO A 106 0.72 8.45 -6.13
N SER A 107 1.83 9.16 -5.94
CA SER A 107 2.74 8.93 -4.82
C SER A 107 2.62 9.94 -3.70
N ARG A 108 2.02 11.10 -3.98
CA ARG A 108 1.92 12.21 -3.03
C ARG A 108 0.61 12.96 -3.16
N LEU A 109 0.10 13.40 -2.01
CA LEU A 109 -0.91 14.41 -1.86
C LEU A 109 -0.24 15.69 -1.37
N ARG A 110 -0.38 16.79 -2.10
CA ARG A 110 0.26 18.06 -1.79
C ARG A 110 -0.77 19.17 -1.66
N LYS A 111 -0.67 19.94 -0.58
CA LYS A 111 -1.39 21.20 -0.45
C LYS A 111 -0.65 22.30 -1.20
N ASP A 112 -1.34 23.06 -2.02
CA ASP A 112 -0.74 24.20 -2.72
C ASP A 112 -0.87 25.49 -1.91
N VAL A 113 -0.30 26.57 -2.44
CA VAL A 113 -0.30 27.89 -1.79
C VAL A 113 -1.71 28.52 -1.65
N ASN A 114 -2.71 27.99 -2.35
CA ASN A 114 -4.10 28.41 -2.25
C ASN A 114 -4.87 27.58 -1.22
N GLY A 115 -4.22 26.58 -0.62
CA GLY A 115 -4.83 25.64 0.33
C GLY A 115 -5.52 24.45 -0.33
N GLU A 116 -5.41 24.28 -1.65
CA GLU A 116 -6.04 23.18 -2.38
C GLU A 116 -5.14 21.93 -2.37
N TRP A 117 -5.79 20.76 -2.23
CA TRP A 117 -5.12 19.47 -2.24
C TRP A 117 -5.02 18.91 -3.65
N ASN A 118 -3.81 18.65 -4.11
CA ASN A 118 -3.52 18.13 -5.43
C ASN A 118 -2.75 16.82 -5.34
N LEU A 119 -3.11 15.86 -6.20
CA LEU A 119 -2.30 14.67 -6.41
C LEU A 119 -1.00 15.07 -7.12
N GLY A 120 0.11 14.77 -6.47
CA GLY A 120 1.45 15.07 -6.97
C GLY A 120 2.01 13.95 -7.84
N SER A 121 3.34 13.93 -7.96
CA SER A 121 4.10 13.06 -8.85
C SER A 121 3.59 11.61 -8.89
N GLU A 122 3.51 11.08 -10.10
CA GLU A 122 3.20 9.68 -10.39
C GLU A 122 4.49 8.87 -10.42
N VAL A 123 4.43 7.67 -9.87
CA VAL A 123 5.53 6.69 -9.84
C VAL A 123 4.95 5.34 -10.24
N LEU A 124 5.77 4.46 -10.80
CA LEU A 124 5.31 3.15 -11.24
C LEU A 124 4.77 2.30 -10.08
N GLY A 125 3.60 1.75 -10.29
CA GLY A 125 2.88 0.86 -9.40
C GLY A 125 1.85 0.03 -10.15
N ASP A 126 0.78 -0.34 -9.50
CA ASP A 126 -0.34 -1.09 -10.07
C ASP A 126 -1.63 -0.26 -10.24
N GLY A 127 -1.52 1.07 -10.09
CA GLY A 127 -2.63 2.01 -10.09
C GLY A 127 -3.20 2.32 -8.70
N VAL A 128 -2.88 1.53 -7.69
CA VAL A 128 -3.32 1.69 -6.29
C VAL A 128 -2.14 1.67 -5.33
N VAL A 129 -1.25 0.70 -5.49
CA VAL A 129 -0.07 0.49 -4.64
C VAL A 129 1.19 0.77 -5.44
N LEU A 130 2.07 1.58 -4.88
CA LEU A 130 3.39 1.82 -5.44
C LEU A 130 4.26 0.56 -5.35
N SER A 131 5.06 0.27 -6.38
CA SER A 131 5.96 -0.89 -6.38
C SER A 131 6.90 -0.90 -5.18
N GLU A 132 7.41 0.27 -4.78
CA GLU A 132 8.29 0.42 -3.61
C GLU A 132 7.54 0.21 -2.28
N SER A 133 6.27 0.62 -2.21
CA SER A 133 5.42 0.34 -1.05
C SER A 133 5.15 -1.16 -0.88
N ALA A 134 4.96 -1.88 -1.99
CA ALA A 134 4.81 -3.33 -1.97
C ALA A 134 6.08 -4.04 -1.44
N LEU A 135 7.26 -3.51 -1.73
CA LEU A 135 8.54 -3.99 -1.20
C LEU A 135 8.73 -3.68 0.29
N MET A 136 7.89 -2.83 0.87
CA MET A 136 8.08 -2.24 2.20
C MET A 136 9.40 -1.45 2.31
N ASN A 137 9.87 -0.90 1.20
CA ASN A 137 11.11 -0.12 1.15
C ASN A 137 10.87 1.29 1.71
N ASP A 138 11.68 1.69 2.69
CA ASP A 138 11.59 3.00 3.33
C ASP A 138 12.26 4.14 2.55
N SER A 139 12.95 3.82 1.45
CA SER A 139 13.72 4.79 0.63
C SER A 139 12.86 5.72 -0.23
N PHE A 140 11.57 5.83 0.06
CA PHE A 140 10.62 6.68 -0.67
C PHE A 140 11.11 8.13 -0.76
N GLY A 141 11.47 8.55 -1.96
CA GLY A 141 11.82 9.94 -2.27
C GLY A 141 13.30 10.29 -2.19
N SER A 142 14.21 9.36 -1.93
CA SER A 142 15.63 9.54 -2.21
C SER A 142 15.88 9.31 -3.71
N GLN A 143 16.63 10.21 -4.36
CA GLN A 143 16.99 10.06 -5.78
C GLN A 143 18.02 8.93 -6.04
N ASP A 144 18.49 8.27 -5.00
CA ASP A 144 19.43 7.15 -5.07
C ASP A 144 18.68 5.80 -5.08
N SER A 145 17.98 5.52 -6.16
CA SER A 145 17.32 4.23 -6.39
C SER A 145 18.27 3.15 -6.92
N THR A 146 19.46 3.08 -6.38
CA THR A 146 20.38 1.93 -6.58
C THR A 146 20.22 0.87 -5.51
N SER A 147 19.11 0.87 -4.81
CA SER A 147 18.91 -0.05 -3.71
C SER A 147 18.33 -1.37 -4.16
N ASN A 148 19.04 -2.41 -3.87
CA ASN A 148 18.54 -3.73 -3.54
C ASN A 148 17.26 -3.61 -2.70
N ALA A 149 16.39 -4.61 -2.77
CA ALA A 149 15.14 -4.69 -2.01
C ALA A 149 15.38 -4.78 -0.48
N ASP A 150 15.94 -3.73 0.12
CA ASP A 150 16.24 -3.65 1.54
C ASP A 150 15.00 -3.16 2.33
N GLY A 151 13.94 -3.95 2.30
CA GLY A 151 12.81 -3.81 3.22
C GLY A 151 13.02 -4.64 4.49
N PRO A 152 12.15 -4.49 5.51
CA PRO A 152 12.24 -5.25 6.77
C PRO A 152 11.97 -6.74 6.59
N ILE A 153 11.60 -7.19 5.41
CA ILE A 153 11.28 -8.59 5.09
C ILE A 153 12.36 -9.17 4.18
N GLY A 154 12.99 -10.26 4.61
CA GLY A 154 13.90 -11.06 3.79
C GLY A 154 13.14 -11.86 2.73
N TRP A 155 12.87 -11.26 1.58
CA TRP A 155 12.23 -11.93 0.46
C TRP A 155 13.14 -12.99 -0.17
N SER A 156 12.63 -14.20 -0.38
CA SER A 156 13.30 -15.24 -1.18
C SER A 156 13.31 -14.90 -2.66
N GLY A 157 12.34 -14.11 -3.10
CA GLY A 157 12.28 -13.53 -4.43
C GLY A 157 11.17 -12.50 -4.58
N VAL A 158 11.36 -11.59 -5.54
CA VAL A 158 10.42 -10.53 -5.87
C VAL A 158 10.14 -10.58 -7.36
N ILE A 159 8.88 -10.63 -7.74
CA ILE A 159 8.42 -10.70 -9.13
C ILE A 159 7.50 -9.52 -9.40
N PHE A 160 7.96 -8.62 -10.26
CA PHE A 160 7.12 -7.54 -10.76
C PHE A 160 6.37 -8.01 -12.01
N LEU A 161 5.05 -7.82 -11.98
CA LEU A 161 4.15 -8.19 -13.06
C LEU A 161 3.63 -6.94 -13.77
N PHE A 162 3.46 -7.03 -15.06
CA PHE A 162 2.77 -6.00 -15.83
C PHE A 162 1.26 -6.20 -15.68
N SER A 163 0.73 -5.75 -14.52
CA SER A 163 -0.65 -5.97 -14.12
C SER A 163 -1.19 -4.83 -13.26
N ASP A 164 -2.49 -4.62 -13.33
CA ASP A 164 -3.24 -3.74 -12.46
C ASP A 164 -3.50 -4.40 -11.11
N HIS A 165 -3.86 -3.60 -10.12
CA HIS A 165 -4.13 -4.06 -8.76
C HIS A 165 -5.18 -5.18 -8.68
N LEU A 166 -6.30 -5.03 -9.37
CA LEU A 166 -7.39 -6.01 -9.34
C LEU A 166 -7.12 -7.25 -10.18
N ASP A 167 -6.28 -7.14 -11.21
CA ASP A 167 -6.00 -8.22 -12.15
C ASP A 167 -4.75 -9.02 -11.79
N LEU A 168 -4.02 -8.63 -10.74
CA LEU A 168 -2.73 -9.20 -10.37
C LEU A 168 -2.80 -10.74 -10.21
N ALA A 169 -3.75 -11.23 -9.44
CA ALA A 169 -3.90 -12.67 -9.18
C ALA A 169 -4.46 -13.46 -10.40
N GLY A 170 -5.11 -12.78 -11.33
CA GLY A 170 -5.61 -13.34 -12.59
C GLY A 170 -4.60 -13.30 -13.73
N ASN A 171 -3.46 -12.62 -13.55
CA ASN A 171 -2.45 -12.47 -14.57
C ASN A 171 -1.81 -13.83 -14.93
N PRO A 172 -1.74 -14.21 -16.22
CA PRO A 172 -1.12 -15.47 -16.64
C PRO A 172 0.33 -15.65 -16.17
N GLU A 173 1.11 -14.58 -16.13
CA GLU A 173 2.49 -14.60 -15.64
C GLU A 173 2.55 -14.89 -14.13
N PHE A 174 1.56 -14.42 -13.35
CA PHE A 174 1.44 -14.78 -11.94
C PHE A 174 1.31 -16.30 -11.78
N ILE A 175 0.40 -16.91 -12.53
CA ILE A 175 0.14 -18.35 -12.46
C ILE A 175 1.38 -19.16 -12.85
N VAL A 176 2.04 -18.78 -13.95
CA VAL A 176 3.25 -19.48 -14.43
C VAL A 176 4.39 -19.39 -13.43
N ASN A 177 4.62 -18.21 -12.85
CA ASN A 177 5.68 -18.02 -11.85
C ASN A 177 5.35 -18.75 -10.55
N LEU A 178 4.09 -18.73 -10.12
CA LEU A 178 3.64 -19.46 -8.93
C LEU A 178 3.84 -20.97 -9.10
N ASP A 179 3.43 -21.55 -10.22
CA ASP A 179 3.66 -22.97 -10.54
C ASP A 179 5.15 -23.31 -10.47
N HIS A 180 5.99 -22.49 -11.09
CA HIS A 180 7.44 -22.70 -11.06
C HIS A 180 8.01 -22.66 -9.63
N ILE A 181 7.57 -21.71 -8.81
CA ILE A 181 7.99 -21.61 -7.41
C ILE A 181 7.57 -22.84 -6.62
N LEU A 182 6.34 -23.29 -6.79
CA LEU A 182 5.81 -24.47 -6.11
C LEU A 182 6.55 -25.75 -6.53
N ASP A 183 6.83 -25.93 -7.81
CA ASP A 183 7.56 -27.08 -8.34
C ASP A 183 9.01 -27.12 -7.82
N THR A 184 9.68 -25.98 -7.77
CA THR A 184 11.09 -25.91 -7.34
C THR A 184 11.27 -26.03 -5.82
N ASN A 185 10.30 -25.58 -5.03
CA ASN A 185 10.37 -25.60 -3.56
C ASN A 185 9.72 -26.84 -2.93
N SER A 186 8.94 -27.61 -3.68
CA SER A 186 8.26 -28.81 -3.15
C SER A 186 9.14 -30.05 -3.04
N GLY A 187 10.45 -29.98 -3.30
CA GLY A 187 11.37 -31.11 -3.19
C GLY A 187 11.08 -32.27 -4.18
N GLY A 188 10.15 -32.08 -5.09
CA GLY A 188 9.86 -33.00 -6.20
C GLY A 188 10.88 -32.83 -7.31
N LYS A 189 11.40 -33.96 -7.82
CA LYS A 189 12.23 -33.95 -9.03
C LYS A 189 11.46 -33.22 -10.14
N PRO A 190 12.09 -32.27 -10.86
CA PRO A 190 11.43 -31.56 -11.94
C PRO A 190 10.89 -32.57 -12.97
N SER A 191 9.59 -32.64 -13.13
CA SER A 191 8.96 -33.35 -14.24
C SER A 191 9.20 -32.52 -15.50
N MET A 192 10.29 -32.79 -16.20
CA MET A 192 10.52 -32.27 -17.55
C MET A 192 9.45 -32.83 -18.50
N LYS A 193 8.31 -32.20 -18.57
CA LYS A 193 7.42 -32.33 -19.71
C LYS A 193 7.98 -31.46 -20.83
N THR A 194 8.91 -32.03 -21.60
CA THR A 194 9.37 -31.48 -22.87
C THR A 194 8.15 -31.39 -23.80
N ARG A 195 7.58 -30.23 -23.98
CA ARG A 195 6.67 -29.96 -25.09
C ARG A 195 7.49 -29.94 -26.38
N GLN A 196 7.59 -31.06 -27.06
CA GLN A 196 8.03 -31.10 -28.46
C GLN A 196 6.99 -30.35 -29.29
N SER A 197 7.30 -29.13 -29.71
CA SER A 197 6.58 -28.46 -30.78
C SER A 197 6.99 -29.10 -32.10
N SER A 198 6.17 -29.99 -32.63
CA SER A 198 6.28 -30.46 -34.00
C SER A 198 5.79 -29.34 -34.94
N ASN A 199 6.66 -28.46 -35.35
CA ASN A 199 6.47 -27.61 -36.51
C ASN A 199 7.10 -28.30 -37.71
N THR A 200 6.28 -29.01 -38.47
CA THR A 200 6.59 -29.40 -39.85
C THR A 200 6.13 -28.26 -40.75
N PRO A 201 6.99 -27.64 -41.53
CA PRO A 201 6.57 -26.67 -42.55
C PRO A 201 6.07 -27.44 -43.77
N THR A 202 4.79 -27.31 -44.07
CA THR A 202 4.24 -27.75 -45.38
C THR A 202 4.55 -26.62 -46.37
N MET A 203 5.43 -26.92 -47.33
CA MET A 203 5.52 -26.17 -48.57
C MET A 203 4.30 -26.48 -49.42
N PHE A 204 3.65 -25.38 -49.88
CA PHE A 204 3.16 -25.22 -51.28
C PHE A 204 2.99 -23.73 -51.55
#